data_b6306406731f5e36fa67021c88ab247e
#
_entry.id   b6306406731f5e36fa67021c88ab247e
#
_cell.length_a   1.000
_cell.length_b   1.000
_cell.length_c   1.000
_cell.angle_alpha   90.00
_cell.angle_beta   90.00
_cell.angle_gamma   90.00
#
_symmetry.space_group_name_H-M   'P 1'
#
loop_
_entity.id
_entity.type
_entity.pdbx_description
1 polymer ?
#
loop_
_entity_poly.entity_id
_entity_poly.type
_entity_poly.pdbx_seq_one_letter_code
_entity_poly.pdbx_strand_id
1 'polypeptide(L)'
;AASRSPSKLGMPAGSYIDVKTLIQALIVKSANDCATVLAEALSPNEAEFAKLMTKTAHKLGMYRTTFKNASGLPNSAQKTTAKDLAILGAAIYHHFPQYYPLFAMKEFTYNGMTYKTHNYLLNDSLGTDGMKTGYTAASGFNILTSAQQGNYRVIAVTLGHKKVKDRDDNVSKMMEISLNHIQKSARVN
;
A
#
# COMPACT_ATOMS: atom_id res chain seq x y z
N ALA A 1 19.79 -6.08 -0.33
CA ALA A 1 18.43 -6.60 -0.13
C ALA A 1 18.36 -7.74 0.91
N ALA A 2 19.15 -8.82 0.78
CA ALA A 2 19.05 -10.02 1.65
C ALA A 2 19.18 -9.74 3.16
N SER A 3 19.89 -8.70 3.58
CA SER A 3 20.10 -8.30 4.98
C SER A 3 18.96 -7.47 5.59
N ARG A 4 17.90 -7.16 4.84
CA ARG A 4 16.80 -6.33 5.34
C ARG A 4 16.05 -6.98 6.50
N SER A 5 15.58 -6.11 7.41
CA SER A 5 14.71 -6.54 8.52
C SER A 5 13.38 -7.11 8.03
N PRO A 6 12.74 -8.01 8.77
CA PRO A 6 11.40 -8.50 8.45
C PRO A 6 10.36 -7.35 8.35
N SER A 7 9.26 -7.51 7.54
CA SER A 7 8.92 -8.69 6.74
C SER A 7 9.77 -8.80 5.49
N LYS A 8 10.09 -10.02 5.05
CA LYS A 8 10.87 -10.27 3.83
C LYS A 8 10.49 -11.60 3.18
N LEU A 9 10.75 -11.73 1.89
CA LEU A 9 10.57 -12.98 1.14
C LEU A 9 11.69 -13.97 1.45
N GLY A 10 12.89 -13.47 1.78
CA GLY A 10 14.06 -14.29 2.16
C GLY A 10 14.86 -14.77 0.96
N MET A 11 14.89 -14.00 -0.11
CA MET A 11 15.65 -14.34 -1.32
C MET A 11 17.15 -14.44 -1.03
N PRO A 12 17.82 -15.54 -1.49
CA PRO A 12 19.26 -15.63 -1.45
C PRO A 12 19.92 -14.53 -2.29
N ALA A 13 21.10 -14.05 -1.83
CA ALA A 13 21.90 -13.13 -2.63
C ALA A 13 22.32 -13.81 -3.96
N GLY A 14 22.23 -13.06 -5.07
CA GLY A 14 22.56 -13.57 -6.41
C GLY A 14 21.46 -14.39 -7.08
N SER A 15 20.31 -14.62 -6.42
CA SER A 15 19.16 -15.30 -7.06
C SER A 15 18.43 -14.38 -8.04
N TYR A 16 17.80 -15.00 -9.04
CA TYR A 16 16.93 -14.31 -10.01
C TYR A 16 15.46 -14.45 -9.58
N ILE A 17 14.70 -13.39 -9.77
CA ILE A 17 13.25 -13.34 -9.49
C ILE A 17 12.61 -12.42 -10.52
N ASP A 18 11.42 -12.76 -10.98
CA ASP A 18 10.68 -11.92 -11.92
C ASP A 18 10.02 -10.73 -11.21
N VAL A 19 9.82 -9.64 -11.98
CA VAL A 19 9.25 -8.39 -11.45
C VAL A 19 7.83 -8.57 -10.91
N LYS A 20 7.02 -9.42 -11.54
CA LYS A 20 5.65 -9.68 -11.10
C LYS A 20 5.64 -10.32 -9.70
N THR A 21 6.48 -11.30 -9.47
CA THR A 21 6.64 -11.94 -8.14
C THR A 21 7.14 -10.94 -7.09
N LEU A 22 8.07 -10.04 -7.43
CA LEU A 22 8.50 -8.96 -6.54
C LEU A 22 7.33 -8.04 -6.14
N ILE A 23 6.50 -7.64 -7.09
CA ILE A 23 5.33 -6.79 -6.84
C ILE A 23 4.29 -7.53 -5.99
N GLN A 24 4.01 -8.79 -6.27
CA GLN A 24 3.10 -9.61 -5.47
C GLN A 24 3.59 -9.75 -4.02
N ALA A 25 4.88 -10.03 -3.82
CA ALA A 25 5.49 -10.09 -2.50
C ALA A 25 5.42 -8.75 -1.75
N LEU A 26 5.60 -7.62 -2.44
CA LEU A 26 5.42 -6.29 -1.85
C LEU A 26 3.98 -6.05 -1.39
N ILE A 27 3.00 -6.37 -2.22
CA ILE A 27 1.59 -6.11 -1.93
C ILE A 27 1.11 -7.03 -0.81
N VAL A 28 1.30 -8.34 -0.95
CA VAL A 28 0.71 -9.35 -0.06
C VAL A 28 1.51 -9.50 1.23
N LYS A 29 2.82 -9.74 1.13
CA LYS A 29 3.70 -10.01 2.28
C LYS A 29 4.35 -8.76 2.86
N SER A 30 4.31 -7.63 2.16
CA SER A 30 5.04 -6.42 2.56
C SER A 30 6.57 -6.65 2.64
N ALA A 31 7.13 -7.34 1.66
CA ALA A 31 8.50 -7.84 1.66
C ALA A 31 9.52 -6.71 1.45
N ASN A 32 10.26 -6.34 2.50
CA ASN A 32 11.23 -5.24 2.50
C ASN A 32 12.43 -5.51 1.56
N ASP A 33 12.86 -6.76 1.46
CA ASP A 33 13.94 -7.17 0.53
C ASP A 33 13.50 -6.99 -0.93
N CYS A 34 12.26 -7.30 -1.27
CA CYS A 34 11.70 -7.06 -2.61
C CYS A 34 11.65 -5.56 -2.95
N ALA A 35 11.30 -4.71 -1.97
CA ALA A 35 11.33 -3.26 -2.16
C ALA A 35 12.74 -2.76 -2.49
N THR A 36 13.75 -3.25 -1.77
CA THR A 36 15.15 -2.89 -2.01
C THR A 36 15.63 -3.38 -3.39
N VAL A 37 15.28 -4.62 -3.78
CA VAL A 37 15.66 -5.15 -5.12
C VAL A 37 15.07 -4.26 -6.24
N LEU A 38 13.79 -3.90 -6.15
CA LEU A 38 13.18 -3.02 -7.15
C LEU A 38 13.81 -1.62 -7.15
N ALA A 39 14.12 -1.07 -5.98
CA ALA A 39 14.76 0.23 -5.87
C ALA A 39 16.15 0.24 -6.53
N GLU A 40 16.96 -0.79 -6.26
CA GLU A 40 18.32 -0.94 -6.82
C GLU A 40 18.31 -1.28 -8.31
N ALA A 41 17.24 -1.88 -8.83
CA ALA A 41 17.06 -2.11 -10.27
C ALA A 41 16.68 -0.83 -11.04
N LEU A 42 16.03 0.14 -10.38
CA LEU A 42 15.53 1.36 -10.99
C LEU A 42 16.40 2.60 -10.72
N SER A 43 17.37 2.49 -9.82
CA SER A 43 18.23 3.59 -9.41
C SER A 43 19.60 3.05 -8.95
N PRO A 44 20.66 3.88 -8.95
CA PRO A 44 22.00 3.45 -8.54
C PRO A 44 22.07 2.85 -7.13
N ASN A 45 21.17 3.26 -6.24
CA ASN A 45 21.00 2.74 -4.89
C ASN A 45 19.63 3.12 -4.32
N GLU A 46 19.26 2.53 -3.18
CA GLU A 46 17.97 2.78 -2.53
C GLU A 46 17.79 4.25 -2.09
N ALA A 47 18.84 4.96 -1.72
CA ALA A 47 18.76 6.36 -1.32
C ALA A 47 18.38 7.28 -2.51
N GLU A 48 18.95 7.03 -3.68
CA GLU A 48 18.57 7.74 -4.91
C GLU A 48 17.16 7.38 -5.35
N PHE A 49 16.76 6.11 -5.19
CA PHE A 49 15.36 5.71 -5.41
C PHE A 49 14.39 6.44 -4.48
N ALA A 50 14.71 6.58 -3.19
CA ALA A 50 13.89 7.32 -2.24
C ALA A 50 13.74 8.82 -2.61
N LYS A 51 14.79 9.43 -3.18
CA LYS A 51 14.70 10.78 -3.75
C LYS A 51 13.76 10.81 -4.96
N LEU A 52 13.85 9.82 -5.85
CA LEU A 52 12.95 9.68 -7.00
C LEU A 52 11.49 9.49 -6.53
N MET A 53 11.24 8.65 -5.52
CA MET A 53 9.92 8.49 -4.89
C MET A 53 9.38 9.83 -4.38
N THR A 54 10.20 10.61 -3.66
CA THR A 54 9.80 11.93 -3.12
C THR A 54 9.49 12.91 -4.26
N LYS A 55 10.32 12.97 -5.29
CA LYS A 55 10.09 13.82 -6.46
C LYS A 55 8.79 13.44 -7.17
N THR A 56 8.51 12.14 -7.32
CA THR A 56 7.27 11.64 -7.93
C THR A 56 6.05 11.98 -7.07
N ALA A 57 6.14 11.79 -5.76
CA ALA A 57 5.10 12.19 -4.83
C ALA A 57 4.73 13.68 -4.95
N HIS A 58 5.73 14.56 -4.99
CA HIS A 58 5.50 16.00 -5.17
C HIS A 58 4.85 16.32 -6.53
N LYS A 59 5.22 15.64 -7.60
CA LYS A 59 4.56 15.79 -8.91
C LYS A 59 3.08 15.37 -8.88
N LEU A 60 2.72 14.43 -8.02
CA LEU A 60 1.33 14.01 -7.80
C LEU A 60 0.56 14.96 -6.87
N GLY A 61 1.20 15.95 -6.27
CA GLY A 61 0.57 16.87 -5.31
C GLY A 61 0.71 16.46 -3.84
N MET A 62 1.54 15.45 -3.54
CA MET A 62 1.81 14.96 -2.19
C MET A 62 2.91 15.80 -1.52
N TYR A 63 2.69 17.09 -1.32
CA TYR A 63 3.73 18.05 -0.89
C TYR A 63 4.21 17.89 0.55
N ARG A 64 3.51 17.11 1.37
CA ARG A 64 3.89 16.82 2.77
C ARG A 64 4.48 15.41 2.94
N THR A 65 4.89 14.79 1.82
CA THR A 65 5.47 13.45 1.80
C THR A 65 6.94 13.49 1.46
N THR A 66 7.76 12.81 2.26
CA THR A 66 9.19 12.58 2.02
C THR A 66 9.52 11.12 2.28
N PHE A 67 10.10 10.45 1.31
CA PHE A 67 10.60 9.09 1.42
C PHE A 67 12.11 9.08 1.71
N LYS A 68 12.57 8.12 2.51
CA LYS A 68 13.98 7.89 2.86
C LYS A 68 14.45 6.49 2.55
N ASN A 69 13.52 5.57 2.27
CA ASN A 69 13.77 4.22 1.80
C ASN A 69 12.58 3.72 0.97
N ALA A 70 12.75 2.59 0.29
CA ALA A 70 11.75 1.99 -0.57
C ALA A 70 10.71 1.13 0.19
N SER A 71 11.04 0.69 1.40
CA SER A 71 10.28 -0.32 2.14
C SER A 71 9.30 0.25 3.17
N GLY A 72 9.48 1.49 3.60
CA GLY A 72 8.75 2.07 4.72
C GLY A 72 9.33 1.71 6.10
N LEU A 73 10.51 1.11 6.17
CA LEU A 73 11.22 0.89 7.43
C LEU A 73 11.48 2.23 8.16
N PRO A 74 11.54 2.23 9.51
CA PRO A 74 11.60 3.46 10.28
C PRO A 74 12.75 4.39 9.88
N ASN A 75 12.41 5.64 9.65
CA ASN A 75 13.34 6.76 9.49
C ASN A 75 12.65 8.04 9.95
N SER A 76 13.24 8.80 10.86
CA SER A 76 12.64 10.00 11.45
C SER A 76 12.33 11.12 10.44
N ALA A 77 13.05 11.14 9.31
CA ALA A 77 12.83 12.10 8.24
C ALA A 77 11.84 11.59 7.16
N GLN A 78 11.34 10.34 7.27
CA GLN A 78 10.31 9.81 6.39
C GLN A 78 8.93 10.19 6.92
N LYS A 79 8.17 10.96 6.16
CA LYS A 79 6.89 11.52 6.58
C LYS A 79 5.87 11.48 5.46
N THR A 80 4.60 11.39 5.84
CA THR A 80 3.46 11.53 4.94
C THR A 80 2.23 12.04 5.69
N THR A 81 1.12 12.22 5.00
CA THR A 81 -0.20 12.54 5.56
C THR A 81 -1.26 11.62 4.97
N ALA A 82 -2.40 11.49 5.66
CA ALA A 82 -3.54 10.72 5.13
C ALA A 82 -4.02 11.29 3.78
N LYS A 83 -4.04 12.62 3.63
CA LYS A 83 -4.38 13.29 2.37
C LYS A 83 -3.43 12.89 1.24
N ASP A 84 -2.12 12.94 1.49
CA ASP A 84 -1.12 12.60 0.47
C ASP A 84 -1.24 11.13 0.04
N LEU A 85 -1.45 10.21 0.99
CA LEU A 85 -1.67 8.80 0.66
C LEU A 85 -2.97 8.57 -0.11
N ALA A 86 -4.03 9.32 0.17
CA ALA A 86 -5.26 9.25 -0.64
C ALA A 86 -5.01 9.73 -2.08
N ILE A 87 -4.22 10.79 -2.28
CA ILE A 87 -3.76 11.24 -3.61
C ILE A 87 -2.99 10.11 -4.31
N LEU A 88 -2.07 9.43 -3.61
CA LEU A 88 -1.33 8.30 -4.16
C LEU A 88 -2.27 7.16 -4.59
N GLY A 89 -3.23 6.81 -3.74
CA GLY A 89 -4.21 5.76 -4.05
C GLY A 89 -5.02 6.08 -5.30
N ALA A 90 -5.51 7.31 -5.42
CA ALA A 90 -6.22 7.78 -6.61
C ALA A 90 -5.32 7.76 -7.85
N ALA A 91 -4.08 8.22 -7.75
CA ALA A 91 -3.13 8.22 -8.86
C ALA A 91 -2.82 6.80 -9.35
N ILE A 92 -2.63 5.83 -8.46
CA ILE A 92 -2.41 4.43 -8.85
C ILE A 92 -3.62 3.88 -9.59
N TYR A 93 -4.83 4.11 -9.08
CA TYR A 93 -6.06 3.66 -9.72
C TYR A 93 -6.24 4.24 -11.14
N HIS A 94 -5.99 5.55 -11.31
CA HIS A 94 -6.18 6.23 -12.60
C HIS A 94 -5.07 5.97 -13.60
N HIS A 95 -3.82 5.90 -13.17
CA HIS A 95 -2.68 5.77 -14.09
C HIS A 95 -2.32 4.32 -14.39
N PHE A 96 -2.69 3.38 -13.53
CA PHE A 96 -2.32 1.97 -13.66
C PHE A 96 -3.50 1.01 -13.45
N PRO A 97 -4.65 1.24 -14.12
CA PRO A 97 -5.85 0.42 -13.92
C PRO A 97 -5.62 -1.06 -14.25
N GLN A 98 -4.75 -1.37 -15.19
CA GLN A 98 -4.42 -2.75 -15.58
C GLN A 98 -3.66 -3.53 -14.48
N TYR A 99 -2.96 -2.83 -13.59
CA TYR A 99 -2.23 -3.43 -12.46
C TYR A 99 -2.97 -3.33 -11.13
N TYR A 100 -4.02 -2.51 -11.08
CA TYR A 100 -4.78 -2.27 -9.85
C TYR A 100 -5.33 -3.54 -9.21
N PRO A 101 -5.83 -4.56 -9.98
CA PRO A 101 -6.30 -5.82 -9.41
C PRO A 101 -5.29 -6.58 -8.56
N LEU A 102 -3.99 -6.31 -8.70
CA LEU A 102 -2.97 -6.91 -7.85
C LEU A 102 -3.15 -6.55 -6.36
N PHE A 103 -3.71 -5.37 -6.06
CA PHE A 103 -3.96 -4.94 -4.69
C PHE A 103 -5.11 -5.69 -4.00
N ALA A 104 -5.96 -6.38 -4.77
CA ALA A 104 -7.03 -7.25 -4.27
C ALA A 104 -6.55 -8.69 -3.97
N MET A 105 -5.27 -8.99 -4.18
CA MET A 105 -4.73 -10.32 -3.92
C MET A 105 -4.75 -10.64 -2.43
N LYS A 106 -5.42 -11.75 -2.08
CA LYS A 106 -5.51 -12.24 -0.70
C LYS A 106 -4.31 -13.08 -0.28
N GLU A 107 -3.69 -13.73 -1.26
CA GLU A 107 -2.51 -14.58 -1.06
C GLU A 107 -1.68 -14.70 -2.34
N PHE A 108 -0.44 -15.14 -2.22
CA PHE A 108 0.40 -15.59 -3.34
C PHE A 108 1.34 -16.70 -2.87
N THR A 109 1.80 -17.52 -3.81
CA THR A 109 2.71 -18.63 -3.52
C THR A 109 4.07 -18.37 -4.16
N TYR A 110 5.12 -18.58 -3.38
CA TYR A 110 6.51 -18.52 -3.83
C TYR A 110 7.32 -19.65 -3.21
N ASN A 111 8.06 -20.41 -4.03
CA ASN A 111 8.87 -21.56 -3.60
C ASN A 111 8.08 -22.54 -2.70
N GLY A 112 6.86 -22.88 -3.07
CA GLY A 112 5.99 -23.79 -2.33
C GLY A 112 5.38 -23.25 -1.04
N MET A 113 5.68 -21.99 -0.66
CA MET A 113 5.12 -21.33 0.51
C MET A 113 4.03 -20.34 0.10
N THR A 114 2.85 -20.45 0.72
CA THR A 114 1.75 -19.52 0.51
C THR A 114 1.76 -18.43 1.59
N TYR A 115 1.78 -17.19 1.15
CA TYR A 115 1.72 -15.99 1.99
C TYR A 115 0.36 -15.34 1.88
N LYS A 116 -0.22 -14.95 3.02
CA LYS A 116 -1.51 -14.26 3.08
C LYS A 116 -1.33 -12.77 3.28
N THR A 117 -2.29 -11.99 2.77
CA THR A 117 -2.31 -10.53 2.94
C THR A 117 -2.52 -10.14 4.40
N HIS A 118 -2.01 -8.95 4.76
CA HIS A 118 -2.30 -8.28 6.02
C HIS A 118 -3.51 -7.33 5.93
N ASN A 119 -4.14 -7.23 4.75
CA ASN A 119 -5.36 -6.45 4.55
C ASN A 119 -6.59 -7.35 4.72
N TYR A 120 -7.11 -7.46 5.93
CA TYR A 120 -8.26 -8.30 6.24
C TYR A 120 -9.57 -7.77 5.65
N LEU A 121 -9.62 -6.50 5.24
CA LEU A 121 -10.81 -5.88 4.63
C LEU A 121 -11.11 -6.40 3.22
N LEU A 122 -10.16 -7.06 2.56
CA LEU A 122 -10.41 -7.72 1.27
C LEU A 122 -11.47 -8.84 1.34
N ASN A 123 -11.94 -9.18 2.54
CA ASN A 123 -13.00 -10.17 2.77
C ASN A 123 -14.31 -9.53 3.22
N ASP A 124 -14.41 -8.18 3.27
CA ASP A 124 -15.60 -7.49 3.70
C ASP A 124 -16.69 -7.43 2.62
N SER A 125 -17.89 -6.96 3.04
CA SER A 125 -19.06 -6.79 2.16
C SER A 125 -19.11 -5.41 1.49
N LEU A 126 -18.12 -4.54 1.74
CA LEU A 126 -18.10 -3.17 1.20
C LEU A 126 -17.57 -3.09 -0.23
N GLY A 127 -17.08 -4.21 -0.78
CA GLY A 127 -16.43 -4.26 -2.08
C GLY A 127 -14.99 -3.73 -2.03
N THR A 128 -14.30 -3.95 -0.91
CA THR A 128 -12.89 -3.58 -0.74
C THR A 128 -12.00 -4.34 -1.71
N ASP A 129 -11.21 -3.61 -2.50
CA ASP A 129 -10.37 -4.13 -3.58
C ASP A 129 -8.91 -3.65 -3.53
N GLY A 130 -8.48 -3.09 -2.42
CA GLY A 130 -7.10 -2.62 -2.20
C GLY A 130 -6.98 -1.92 -0.85
N MET A 131 -5.86 -1.35 -0.48
CA MET A 131 -4.60 -1.32 -1.22
C MET A 131 -3.46 -1.86 -0.35
N LYS A 132 -3.02 -1.08 0.68
CA LYS A 132 -1.83 -1.43 1.46
C LYS A 132 -1.95 -1.09 2.92
N THR A 133 -1.57 -2.03 3.78
CA THR A 133 -1.36 -1.84 5.22
C THR A 133 0.10 -1.52 5.52
N GLY A 134 0.35 -0.84 6.64
CA GLY A 134 1.69 -0.59 7.14
C GLY A 134 1.70 -0.57 8.67
N TYR A 135 2.81 -1.02 9.24
CA TYR A 135 3.04 -0.96 10.68
C TYR A 135 4.51 -0.70 10.98
N THR A 136 4.74 0.21 11.90
CA THR A 136 5.99 0.33 12.64
C THR A 136 5.67 0.64 14.10
N ALA A 137 6.57 0.32 15.03
CA ALA A 137 6.36 0.66 16.44
C ALA A 137 6.13 2.17 16.66
N ALA A 138 6.78 3.02 15.86
CA ALA A 138 6.67 4.47 15.95
C ALA A 138 5.39 5.03 15.31
N SER A 139 4.90 4.44 14.22
CA SER A 139 3.73 4.96 13.48
C SER A 139 2.41 4.26 13.84
N GLY A 140 2.45 3.13 14.55
CA GLY A 140 1.26 2.30 14.78
C GLY A 140 0.76 1.61 13.51
N PHE A 141 -0.49 1.15 13.55
CA PHE A 141 -1.15 0.46 12.44
C PHE A 141 -1.80 1.47 11.49
N ASN A 142 -1.49 1.32 10.21
CA ASN A 142 -1.87 2.25 9.14
C ASN A 142 -2.52 1.47 7.99
N ILE A 143 -3.41 2.12 7.25
CA ILE A 143 -3.98 1.56 6.02
C ILE A 143 -4.34 2.68 5.03
N LEU A 144 -4.02 2.43 3.77
CA LEU A 144 -4.63 3.04 2.60
C LEU A 144 -5.49 1.95 1.96
N THR A 145 -6.77 2.18 1.82
CA THR A 145 -7.73 1.21 1.27
C THR A 145 -8.68 1.84 0.27
N SER A 146 -9.33 1.02 -0.54
CA SER A 146 -10.40 1.46 -1.42
C SER A 146 -11.50 0.42 -1.48
N ALA A 147 -12.71 0.88 -1.79
CA ALA A 147 -13.86 0.03 -2.04
C ALA A 147 -14.66 0.58 -3.23
N GLN A 148 -15.28 -0.33 -3.98
CA GLN A 148 -16.14 0.01 -5.11
C GLN A 148 -17.50 -0.67 -4.97
N GLN A 149 -18.57 0.11 -5.12
CA GLN A 149 -19.95 -0.38 -5.21
C GLN A 149 -20.62 0.23 -6.45
N GLY A 150 -20.95 -0.61 -7.42
CA GLY A 150 -21.42 -0.14 -8.73
C GLY A 150 -20.39 0.79 -9.38
N ASN A 151 -20.80 1.99 -9.76
CA ASN A 151 -19.95 3.00 -10.38
C ASN A 151 -19.24 3.92 -9.37
N TYR A 152 -19.45 3.72 -8.08
CA TYR A 152 -18.90 4.58 -7.03
C TYR A 152 -17.70 3.92 -6.36
N ARG A 153 -16.60 4.67 -6.29
CA ARG A 153 -15.38 4.29 -5.60
C ARG A 153 -15.06 5.28 -4.49
N VAL A 154 -14.62 4.75 -3.38
CA VAL A 154 -14.03 5.52 -2.28
C VAL A 154 -12.61 5.07 -2.02
N ILE A 155 -11.76 6.01 -1.65
CA ILE A 155 -10.40 5.76 -1.15
C ILE A 155 -10.33 6.35 0.25
N ALA A 156 -9.95 5.54 1.22
CA ALA A 156 -9.87 5.93 2.61
C ALA A 156 -8.49 5.64 3.20
N VAL A 157 -8.05 6.51 4.10
CA VAL A 157 -6.76 6.38 4.78
C VAL A 157 -6.94 6.63 6.26
N THR A 158 -6.45 5.73 7.08
CA THR A 158 -6.29 5.97 8.52
C THR A 158 -4.88 5.63 8.97
N LEU A 159 -4.33 6.43 9.89
CA LEU A 159 -2.95 6.34 10.35
C LEU A 159 -2.89 6.35 11.88
N GLY A 160 -1.91 5.65 12.45
CA GLY A 160 -1.55 5.81 13.86
C GLY A 160 -2.38 5.00 14.86
N HIS A 161 -3.09 3.95 14.44
CA HIS A 161 -3.88 3.14 15.36
C HIS A 161 -3.00 2.26 16.25
N LYS A 162 -3.47 2.02 17.49
CA LYS A 162 -2.78 1.16 18.46
C LYS A 162 -3.04 -0.33 18.23
N LYS A 163 -4.15 -0.69 17.55
CA LYS A 163 -4.55 -2.06 17.26
C LYS A 163 -5.03 -2.19 15.83
N VAL A 164 -4.83 -3.38 15.25
CA VAL A 164 -5.33 -3.72 13.91
C VAL A 164 -6.84 -3.56 13.84
N LYS A 165 -7.56 -4.06 14.84
CA LYS A 165 -9.03 -3.99 14.88
C LYS A 165 -9.53 -2.55 14.84
N ASP A 166 -8.94 -1.65 15.64
CA ASP A 166 -9.35 -0.24 15.67
C ASP A 166 -9.12 0.47 14.33
N ARG A 167 -8.03 0.12 13.63
CA ARG A 167 -7.73 0.59 12.27
C ARG A 167 -8.79 0.11 11.30
N ASP A 168 -9.11 -1.19 11.31
CA ASP A 168 -10.02 -1.81 10.36
C ASP A 168 -11.47 -1.32 10.59
N ASP A 169 -11.94 -1.32 11.83
CA ASP A 169 -13.26 -0.81 12.19
C ASP A 169 -13.44 0.67 11.79
N ASN A 170 -12.44 1.50 12.06
CA ASN A 170 -12.48 2.93 11.75
C ASN A 170 -12.57 3.18 10.23
N VAL A 171 -11.70 2.55 9.45
CA VAL A 171 -11.66 2.78 8.01
C VAL A 171 -12.88 2.17 7.31
N SER A 172 -13.37 1.01 7.76
CA SER A 172 -14.61 0.41 7.22
C SER A 172 -15.80 1.34 7.42
N LYS A 173 -15.95 1.91 8.62
CA LYS A 173 -17.01 2.89 8.90
C LYS A 173 -16.90 4.14 8.03
N MET A 174 -15.69 4.64 7.81
CA MET A 174 -15.46 5.78 6.90
C MET A 174 -15.89 5.45 5.47
N MET A 175 -15.53 4.29 4.94
CA MET A 175 -15.92 3.85 3.60
C MET A 175 -17.43 3.66 3.48
N GLU A 176 -18.06 3.01 4.45
CA GLU A 176 -19.50 2.79 4.48
C GLU A 176 -20.30 4.11 4.47
N ILE A 177 -19.95 5.06 5.34
CA ILE A 177 -20.58 6.39 5.38
C ILE A 177 -20.40 7.10 4.04
N SER A 178 -19.20 7.06 3.45
CA SER A 178 -18.91 7.74 2.19
C SER A 178 -19.69 7.13 1.01
N LEU A 179 -19.72 5.80 0.90
CA LEU A 179 -20.49 5.09 -0.14
C LEU A 179 -21.98 5.37 -0.02
N ASN A 180 -22.54 5.30 1.20
CA ASN A 180 -23.93 5.60 1.45
C ASN A 180 -24.31 7.05 1.10
N HIS A 181 -23.42 8.00 1.41
CA HIS A 181 -23.62 9.42 1.08
C HIS A 181 -23.66 9.66 -0.44
N ILE A 182 -22.68 9.11 -1.17
CA ILE A 182 -22.59 9.25 -2.62
C ILE A 182 -23.81 8.63 -3.31
N GLN A 183 -24.22 7.43 -2.89
CA GLN A 183 -25.36 6.73 -3.46
C GLN A 183 -26.68 7.47 -3.21
N LYS A 184 -26.86 8.07 -2.02
CA LYS A 184 -28.04 8.89 -1.71
C LYS A 184 -28.06 10.15 -2.58
N SER A 185 -26.96 10.85 -2.70
CA SER A 185 -26.85 12.07 -3.51
C SER A 185 -27.14 11.81 -4.99
N ALA A 186 -26.72 10.65 -5.52
CA ALA A 186 -26.98 10.28 -6.91
C ALA A 186 -28.43 9.87 -7.21
N ARG A 187 -29.25 9.58 -6.19
CA ARG A 187 -30.69 9.25 -6.37
C ARG A 187 -31.54 10.50 -6.37
N VAL A 188 -31.04 11.63 -5.98
CA VAL A 188 -31.78 12.90 -5.85
C VAL A 188 -31.61 13.77 -7.10
N ASN A 189 -30.66 13.47 -7.95
CA ASN A 189 -30.39 14.12 -9.25
C ASN A 189 -30.90 13.25 -10.40
#